data_4641f3c8f18a9b522a36e43936c14d3c
#
_entry.id   4641f3c8f18a9b522a36e43936c14d3c
#
_cell.length_a   1.000
_cell.length_b   1.000
_cell.length_c   1.000
_cell.angle_alpha   90.00
_cell.angle_beta   90.00
_cell.angle_gamma   90.00
#
_symmetry.space_group_name_H-M   'P 1'
#
loop_
_entity.id
_entity.type
_entity.pdbx_description
1 polymer ?
#
loop_
_entity_poly.entity_id
_entity_poly.type
_entity_poly.pdbx_seq_one_letter_code
_entity_poly.pdbx_strand_id
1 'polypeptide(L)' 'MAHDHAHHPHDHAHGHAAYLPLALAVTLLYAGVEAGAGWWAGSLALLSD' A
#
# COMPACT_ATOMS: atom_id res chain seq x y z
N MET A 1 0.39 -15.21 -32.97
CA MET A 1 0.96 -15.95 -31.87
C MET A 1 1.25 -15.09 -30.70
N ALA A 2 2.09 -14.09 -30.84
CA ALA A 2 2.37 -13.21 -29.74
C ALA A 2 1.14 -12.49 -29.21
N HIS A 3 0.22 -12.19 -30.10
CA HIS A 3 -1.00 -11.50 -29.71
C HIS A 3 -1.88 -12.34 -28.80
N ASP A 4 -1.80 -13.65 -28.91
CA ASP A 4 -2.57 -14.51 -28.03
C ASP A 4 -2.13 -14.36 -26.59
N HIS A 5 -0.83 -14.20 -26.39
CA HIS A 5 -0.30 -14.02 -25.05
C HIS A 5 -0.77 -12.73 -24.43
N ALA A 6 -0.96 -11.72 -25.25
CA ALA A 6 -1.39 -10.41 -24.74
C ALA A 6 -2.78 -10.47 -24.15
N HIS A 7 -3.65 -11.30 -24.69
CA HIS A 7 -5.02 -11.39 -24.20
C HIS A 7 -5.07 -11.94 -22.78
N HIS A 8 -4.31 -12.99 -22.52
CA HIS A 8 -4.34 -13.62 -21.21
C HIS A 8 -3.81 -12.72 -20.11
N PRO A 9 -2.69 -12.03 -20.33
CA PRO A 9 -2.20 -11.11 -19.31
C PRO A 9 -3.19 -10.00 -19.00
N HIS A 10 -3.95 -9.58 -19.99
CA HIS A 10 -4.91 -8.51 -19.78
C HIS A 10 -6.00 -8.91 -18.79
N ASP A 11 -6.51 -10.13 -18.92
CA ASP A 11 -7.54 -10.62 -18.02
C ASP A 11 -7.03 -10.69 -16.59
N HIS A 12 -5.82 -11.19 -16.43
CA HIS A 12 -5.22 -11.27 -15.12
C HIS A 12 -4.96 -9.89 -14.54
N ALA A 13 -4.56 -8.96 -15.41
CA ALA A 13 -4.29 -7.61 -14.97
C ALA A 13 -5.55 -6.94 -14.42
N HIS A 14 -6.69 -7.22 -15.01
CA HIS A 14 -7.94 -6.66 -14.51
C HIS A 14 -8.25 -7.13 -13.10
N GLY A 15 -8.06 -8.41 -12.82
CA GLY A 15 -8.29 -8.94 -11.49
C GLY A 15 -7.33 -8.35 -10.48
N HIS A 16 -6.05 -8.24 -10.87
CA HIS A 16 -5.06 -7.66 -9.98
C HIS A 16 -5.31 -6.17 -9.75
N ALA A 17 -5.70 -5.48 -10.81
CA ALA A 17 -5.94 -4.05 -10.71
C ALA A 17 -7.07 -3.72 -9.76
N ALA A 18 -8.05 -4.60 -9.60
CA ALA A 18 -9.16 -4.37 -8.70
C ALA A 18 -8.71 -4.32 -7.24
N TYR A 19 -7.67 -5.05 -6.91
CA TYR A 19 -7.17 -5.08 -5.54
C TYR A 19 -6.08 -4.07 -5.26
N LEU A 20 -5.40 -3.61 -6.31
CA LEU A 20 -4.28 -2.70 -6.12
C LEU A 20 -4.63 -1.43 -5.34
N PRO A 21 -5.71 -0.73 -5.68
CA PRO A 21 -6.05 0.49 -4.93
C PRO A 21 -6.40 0.19 -3.49
N LEU A 22 -7.06 -0.92 -3.23
CA LEU A 22 -7.40 -1.28 -1.86
C LEU A 22 -6.13 -1.64 -1.09
N ALA A 23 -5.26 -2.44 -1.69
CA ALA A 23 -4.02 -2.82 -1.04
C ALA A 23 -3.17 -1.60 -0.74
N LEU A 24 -3.10 -0.68 -1.69
CA LEU A 24 -2.33 0.54 -1.49
C LEU A 24 -2.93 1.38 -0.37
N ALA A 25 -4.24 1.51 -0.35
CA ALA A 25 -4.91 2.30 0.68
C ALA A 25 -4.65 1.72 2.06
N VAL A 26 -4.75 0.42 2.20
CA VAL A 26 -4.51 -0.24 3.49
C VAL A 26 -3.06 -0.06 3.90
N THR A 27 -2.13 -0.22 2.97
CA THR A 27 -0.72 -0.06 3.25
C THR A 27 -0.40 1.36 3.68
N LEU A 28 -0.94 2.34 3.00
CA LEU A 28 -0.71 3.73 3.33
C LEU A 28 -1.31 4.09 4.68
N LEU A 29 -2.49 3.58 4.97
CA LEU A 29 -3.11 3.81 6.25
C LEU A 29 -2.27 3.23 7.38
N TYR A 30 -1.82 2.01 7.21
CA TYR A 30 -1.00 1.35 8.20
C TYR A 30 0.32 2.11 8.41
N ALA A 31 0.97 2.46 7.32
CA ALA A 31 2.22 3.20 7.39
C ALA A 31 2.04 4.56 8.05
N GLY A 32 0.92 5.23 7.75
CA GLY A 32 0.62 6.51 8.35
C GLY A 32 0.41 6.41 9.86
N VAL A 33 -0.31 5.39 10.29
CA VAL A 33 -0.51 5.18 11.72
C VAL A 33 0.80 4.90 12.42
N GLU A 34 1.65 4.07 11.82
CA GLU A 34 2.94 3.76 12.41
C GLU A 34 3.83 4.99 12.50
N ALA A 35 3.86 5.76 11.43
CA ALA A 35 4.69 6.97 11.41
C ALA A 35 4.20 8.00 12.42
N GLY A 36 2.89 8.18 12.50
CA GLY A 36 2.32 9.11 13.46
C GLY A 36 2.56 8.68 14.89
N ALA A 37 2.37 7.41 15.17
CA ALA A 37 2.60 6.88 16.51
C ALA A 37 4.08 7.01 16.90
N GLY A 38 4.96 6.71 15.95
CA GLY A 38 6.39 6.84 16.20
C GLY A 38 6.80 8.27 16.46
N TRP A 39 6.26 9.18 15.69
CA TRP A 39 6.54 10.58 15.90
C TRP A 39 6.05 11.05 17.26
N TRP A 40 4.82 10.68 17.60
CA TRP A 40 4.24 11.06 18.89
C TRP A 40 5.08 10.50 20.04
N ALA A 41 5.46 9.25 19.95
CA ALA A 41 6.29 8.64 20.98
C ALA A 41 7.62 9.34 21.11
N GLY A 42 8.22 9.73 20.00
CA GLY A 42 9.47 10.48 20.03
C GLY A 42 9.31 11.85 20.66
N SER A 43 8.20 12.53 20.39
CA SER A 43 7.93 13.83 20.98
C SER A 43 7.75 13.71 22.48
N LEU A 44 7.06 12.67 22.94
CA LEU A 44 6.88 12.46 24.37
C LEU A 44 8.21 12.17 25.05
N ALA A 45 9.06 11.40 24.40
CA ALA A 45 10.38 11.11 24.95
C ALA A 45 11.20 12.39 25.11
N LEU A 46 11.13 13.28 24.14
CA LEU A 46 11.83 14.55 24.23
C LEU A 46 11.31 15.42 25.36
N LEU A 47 9.99 15.41 25.55
CA LEU A 47 9.37 16.21 26.59
C LEU A 47 9.73 15.71 28.00
N SER A 48 9.78 14.39 28.12
CA SER A 48 10.05 13.83 29.45
C SER A 48 11.52 13.86 29.82
N ASP A 49 12.36 14.07 28.86
CA ASP A 49 13.79 14.16 29.10
C ASP A 49 14.19 15.59 29.46
#